data_0066f224b42e841839285871e5153cc8
#
_entry.id   0066f224b42e841839285871e5153cc8
#
_cell.length_a   1.000
_cell.length_b   1.000
_cell.length_c   1.000
_cell.angle_alpha   90.00
_cell.angle_beta   90.00
_cell.angle_gamma   90.00
#
_symmetry.space_group_name_H-M   'P 1'
#
loop_
_entity.id
_entity.type
_entity.pdbx_description
1 polymer ?
#
loop_
_entity_poly.entity_id
_entity_poly.type
_entity_poly.pdbx_seq_one_letter_code
_entity_poly.pdbx_strand_id
1 'polypeptide(L)'
;MTHQQPVNHELLRNILSQPAAPFREKHVSNRVSSLLKEAKVPFFFDPVGNIIVGVSSSKEYAKLVKTKTTEPLRIFIAHMDHPGFHGVRWVSDSEMEFQWHGGSPTQHLEGARVWIASSTEIFDRNTVHATTHSVEMIPSGMAISKGLVRFNTSEVSKKYPNPVELYGGFDFREFIWQEGELVYSKAADDLIGTYAICSMAMEFFKKKKKSPPFIGLLTR
;
A
#
# COMPACT_ATOMS: atom_id res chain seq x y z
N MET A 1 -23.84 -21.96 -12.69
CA MET A 1 -23.15 -20.85 -13.38
C MET A 1 -22.73 -19.84 -12.31
N THR A 2 -21.45 -19.80 -12.00
CA THR A 2 -20.87 -18.81 -11.06
C THR A 2 -20.88 -17.47 -11.78
N HIS A 3 -21.75 -16.54 -11.38
CA HIS A 3 -21.69 -15.17 -11.82
C HIS A 3 -20.37 -14.57 -11.28
N GLN A 4 -19.31 -14.63 -12.06
CA GLN A 4 -18.13 -13.83 -11.80
C GLN A 4 -18.55 -12.35 -11.91
N GLN A 5 -18.45 -11.64 -10.80
CA GLN A 5 -18.66 -10.19 -10.81
C GLN A 5 -17.51 -9.56 -11.60
N PRO A 6 -17.79 -8.62 -12.50
CA PRO A 6 -16.74 -7.94 -13.23
C PRO A 6 -15.79 -7.21 -12.25
N VAL A 7 -14.50 -7.26 -12.52
CA VAL A 7 -13.48 -6.54 -11.73
C VAL A 7 -13.80 -5.04 -11.77
N ASN A 8 -13.92 -4.41 -10.61
CA ASN A 8 -14.03 -2.95 -10.54
C ASN A 8 -12.65 -2.31 -10.76
N HIS A 9 -12.30 -2.08 -12.01
CA HIS A 9 -11.01 -1.53 -12.41
C HIS A 9 -10.71 -0.15 -11.80
N GLU A 10 -11.72 0.67 -11.54
CA GLU A 10 -11.55 1.97 -10.92
C GLU A 10 -11.15 1.82 -9.45
N LEU A 11 -11.87 1.00 -8.68
CA LEU A 11 -11.54 0.70 -7.29
C LEU A 11 -10.14 0.09 -7.18
N LEU A 12 -9.83 -0.88 -8.05
CA LEU A 12 -8.54 -1.52 -8.12
C LEU A 12 -7.42 -0.49 -8.34
N ARG A 13 -7.56 0.36 -9.35
CA ARG A 13 -6.61 1.43 -9.67
C ARG A 13 -6.44 2.42 -8.51
N ASN A 14 -7.53 2.81 -7.88
CA ASN A 14 -7.53 3.72 -6.73
C ASN A 14 -6.70 3.21 -5.54
N ILE A 15 -6.68 1.91 -5.29
CA ILE A 15 -5.92 1.31 -4.20
C ILE A 15 -4.47 1.03 -4.64
N LEU A 16 -4.27 0.35 -5.77
CA LEU A 16 -2.95 -0.09 -6.20
C LEU A 16 -2.02 1.04 -6.65
N SER A 17 -2.55 2.21 -7.02
CA SER A 17 -1.75 3.37 -7.39
C SER A 17 -1.16 4.13 -6.19
N GLN A 18 -1.63 3.86 -4.96
CA GLN A 18 -1.12 4.57 -3.79
C GLN A 18 0.33 4.16 -3.48
N PRO A 19 1.19 5.10 -3.08
CA PRO A 19 2.51 4.77 -2.58
C PRO A 19 2.40 4.06 -1.23
N ALA A 20 3.17 2.99 -1.07
CA ALA A 20 3.26 2.25 0.18
C ALA A 20 4.67 1.70 0.36
N ALA A 21 5.17 1.74 1.57
CA ALA A 21 6.35 1.02 2.03
C ALA A 21 6.07 0.56 3.46
N PRO A 22 6.82 -0.39 4.01
CA PRO A 22 6.64 -0.82 5.39
C PRO A 22 6.71 0.37 6.34
N PHE A 23 5.73 0.49 7.25
CA PHE A 23 5.53 1.64 8.17
C PHE A 23 5.20 2.98 7.49
N ARG A 24 4.83 2.98 6.21
CA ARG A 24 4.47 4.16 5.39
C ARG A 24 3.16 3.95 4.61
N GLU A 25 2.17 3.30 5.22
CA GLU A 25 0.90 2.91 4.61
C GLU A 25 -0.15 4.04 4.59
N LYS A 26 0.19 5.23 5.06
CA LYS A 26 -0.77 6.33 5.27
C LYS A 26 -1.57 6.69 4.02
N HIS A 27 -0.96 6.69 2.83
CA HIS A 27 -1.65 7.00 1.59
C HIS A 27 -2.69 5.94 1.24
N VAL A 28 -2.33 4.65 1.36
CA VAL A 28 -3.26 3.52 1.14
C VAL A 28 -4.39 3.59 2.17
N SER A 29 -4.06 3.72 3.46
CA SER A 29 -5.03 3.78 4.56
C SER A 29 -6.01 4.95 4.40
N ASN A 30 -5.54 6.15 4.05
CA ASN A 30 -6.38 7.31 3.78
C ASN A 30 -7.30 7.06 2.58
N ARG A 31 -6.78 6.48 1.47
CA ARG A 31 -7.59 6.21 0.29
C ARG A 31 -8.66 5.17 0.57
N VAL A 32 -8.29 4.07 1.22
CA VAL A 32 -9.22 3.01 1.63
C VAL A 32 -10.33 3.56 2.53
N SER A 33 -9.95 4.32 3.56
CA SER A 33 -10.94 4.88 4.49
C SER A 33 -11.90 5.86 3.81
N SER A 34 -11.44 6.65 2.82
CA SER A 34 -12.29 7.52 2.01
C SER A 34 -13.29 6.70 1.18
N LEU A 35 -12.81 5.66 0.48
CA LEU A 35 -13.64 4.78 -0.33
C LEU A 35 -14.72 4.07 0.52
N LEU A 36 -14.36 3.58 1.71
CA LEU A 36 -15.31 2.94 2.62
C LEU A 36 -16.36 3.94 3.14
N LYS A 37 -15.98 5.18 3.46
CA LYS A 37 -16.91 6.27 3.84
C LYS A 37 -17.89 6.60 2.71
N GLU A 38 -17.40 6.80 1.50
CA GLU A 38 -18.21 7.08 0.30
C GLU A 38 -19.25 5.96 0.06
N ALA A 39 -18.84 4.71 0.24
CA ALA A 39 -19.70 3.54 0.10
C ALA A 39 -20.59 3.27 1.34
N LYS A 40 -20.49 4.07 2.40
CA LYS A 40 -21.23 3.88 3.68
C LYS A 40 -20.96 2.52 4.32
N VAL A 41 -19.78 1.97 4.15
CA VAL A 41 -19.32 0.74 4.80
C VAL A 41 -18.85 1.10 6.21
N PRO A 42 -19.35 0.45 7.27
CA PRO A 42 -18.86 0.71 8.62
C PRO A 42 -17.43 0.21 8.79
N PHE A 43 -16.61 1.02 9.43
CA PHE A 43 -15.23 0.67 9.80
C PHE A 43 -14.74 1.52 10.97
N PHE A 44 -13.66 1.11 11.61
CA PHE A 44 -12.93 1.93 12.58
C PHE A 44 -11.43 1.62 12.51
N PHE A 45 -10.61 2.51 13.05
CA PHE A 45 -9.18 2.27 13.25
C PHE A 45 -8.93 1.70 14.64
N ASP A 46 -8.09 0.67 14.72
CA ASP A 46 -7.57 0.24 16.00
C ASP A 46 -6.44 1.16 16.51
N PRO A 47 -5.94 1.00 17.76
CA PRO A 47 -4.92 1.87 18.32
C PRO A 47 -3.58 1.86 17.58
N VAL A 48 -3.28 0.83 16.78
CA VAL A 48 -2.06 0.75 15.99
C VAL A 48 -2.24 1.16 14.54
N GLY A 49 -3.49 1.51 14.15
CA GLY A 49 -3.82 2.07 12.83
C GLY A 49 -4.27 1.04 11.80
N ASN A 50 -4.57 -0.20 12.19
CA ASN A 50 -5.26 -1.15 11.30
C ASN A 50 -6.70 -0.69 11.07
N ILE A 51 -7.24 -1.01 9.90
CA ILE A 51 -8.65 -0.72 9.56
C ILE A 51 -9.47 -1.98 9.77
N ILE A 52 -10.44 -1.90 10.69
CA ILE A 52 -11.40 -2.98 10.93
C ILE A 52 -12.67 -2.66 10.14
N VAL A 53 -12.94 -3.44 9.10
CA VAL A 53 -14.05 -3.24 8.15
C VAL A 53 -15.23 -4.13 8.53
N GLY A 54 -16.45 -3.59 8.45
CA GLY A 54 -17.69 -4.33 8.71
C GLY A 54 -18.38 -3.99 10.03
N VAL A 55 -17.70 -3.25 10.91
CA VAL A 55 -18.22 -2.76 12.20
C VAL A 55 -17.71 -1.34 12.45
N SER A 56 -18.44 -0.55 13.26
CA SER A 56 -18.15 0.88 13.46
C SER A 56 -17.29 1.18 14.70
N SER A 57 -17.04 0.19 15.54
CA SER A 57 -16.30 0.38 16.79
C SER A 57 -15.75 -0.92 17.37
N SER A 58 -14.75 -0.80 18.25
CA SER A 58 -14.19 -1.93 19.01
C SER A 58 -15.25 -2.61 19.90
N LYS A 59 -16.23 -1.85 20.43
CA LYS A 59 -17.34 -2.40 21.20
C LYS A 59 -18.25 -3.27 20.36
N GLU A 60 -18.57 -2.82 19.15
CA GLU A 60 -19.39 -3.60 18.19
C GLU A 60 -18.63 -4.84 17.73
N TYR A 61 -17.34 -4.74 17.42
CA TYR A 61 -16.47 -5.86 17.13
C TYR A 61 -16.48 -6.91 18.25
N ALA A 62 -16.22 -6.48 19.50
CA ALA A 62 -16.20 -7.38 20.64
C ALA A 62 -17.57 -8.07 20.89
N LYS A 63 -18.67 -7.38 20.63
CA LYS A 63 -20.01 -7.97 20.68
C LYS A 63 -20.20 -9.03 19.59
N LEU A 64 -19.80 -8.71 18.34
CA LEU A 64 -19.92 -9.62 17.19
C LEU A 64 -19.16 -10.93 17.42
N VAL A 65 -17.90 -10.85 17.87
CA VAL A 65 -17.05 -12.02 18.13
C VAL A 65 -17.60 -12.94 19.23
N LYS A 66 -18.31 -12.37 20.22
CA LYS A 66 -18.94 -13.13 21.31
C LYS A 66 -20.32 -13.68 20.96
N THR A 67 -20.94 -13.21 19.87
CA THR A 67 -22.28 -13.63 19.49
C THR A 67 -22.24 -15.02 18.86
N LYS A 68 -22.96 -15.98 19.47
CA LYS A 68 -23.15 -17.29 18.84
C LYS A 68 -24.12 -17.15 17.68
N THR A 69 -23.66 -17.50 16.50
CA THR A 69 -24.47 -17.52 15.26
C THR A 69 -24.48 -18.93 14.66
N THR A 70 -25.48 -19.21 13.83
CA THR A 70 -25.56 -20.49 13.11
C THR A 70 -24.46 -20.64 12.06
N GLU A 71 -23.93 -19.52 11.56
CA GLU A 71 -22.78 -19.50 10.66
C GLU A 71 -21.55 -18.90 11.35
N PRO A 72 -20.36 -19.42 11.05
CA PRO A 72 -19.13 -18.90 11.65
C PRO A 72 -18.85 -17.47 11.16
N LEU A 73 -18.26 -16.65 12.05
CA LEU A 73 -17.67 -15.37 11.66
C LEU A 73 -16.55 -15.59 10.66
N ARG A 74 -16.63 -14.94 9.51
CA ARG A 74 -15.55 -14.94 8.49
C ARG A 74 -14.68 -13.72 8.68
N ILE A 75 -13.37 -13.94 8.77
CA ILE A 75 -12.37 -12.87 8.87
C ILE A 75 -11.47 -12.96 7.66
N PHE A 76 -11.34 -11.84 6.94
CA PHE A 76 -10.43 -11.69 5.81
C PHE A 76 -9.35 -10.70 6.20
N ILE A 77 -8.10 -11.04 5.94
CA ILE A 77 -6.93 -10.25 6.36
C ILE A 77 -6.12 -9.91 5.11
N ALA A 78 -5.67 -8.67 5.02
CA ALA A 78 -4.71 -8.21 4.01
C ALA A 78 -3.81 -7.14 4.61
N HIS A 79 -2.54 -7.05 4.16
CA HIS A 79 -1.67 -5.95 4.54
C HIS A 79 -1.65 -4.82 3.51
N MET A 80 -1.36 -3.59 3.96
CA MET A 80 -1.40 -2.38 3.13
C MET A 80 -0.02 -1.86 2.75
N ASP A 81 1.05 -2.45 3.28
CA ASP A 81 2.41 -2.10 2.91
C ASP A 81 2.89 -2.89 1.69
N HIS A 82 4.03 -2.47 1.14
CA HIS A 82 4.74 -3.15 0.06
C HIS A 82 6.24 -2.88 0.22
N PRO A 83 7.14 -3.81 -0.14
CA PRO A 83 8.58 -3.60 -0.03
C PRO A 83 9.04 -2.28 -0.65
N GLY A 84 9.87 -1.55 0.07
CA GLY A 84 10.35 -0.24 -0.34
C GLY A 84 11.44 0.27 0.60
N PHE A 85 11.82 1.53 0.45
CA PHE A 85 12.88 2.13 1.24
C PHE A 85 12.44 3.38 1.99
N HIS A 86 13.17 3.69 3.06
CA HIS A 86 13.10 4.96 3.78
C HIS A 86 14.41 5.74 3.59
N GLY A 87 14.29 7.06 3.45
CA GLY A 87 15.45 7.94 3.48
C GLY A 87 16.11 7.94 4.87
N VAL A 88 17.42 8.00 4.89
CA VAL A 88 18.23 7.97 6.13
C VAL A 88 18.94 9.33 6.32
N ARG A 89 19.73 9.75 5.35
CA ARG A 89 20.45 11.03 5.38
C ARG A 89 20.75 11.51 3.96
N TRP A 90 20.87 12.81 3.81
CA TRP A 90 21.46 13.39 2.61
C TRP A 90 22.97 13.20 2.60
N VAL A 91 23.49 12.68 1.50
CA VAL A 91 24.93 12.52 1.27
C VAL A 91 25.48 13.74 0.52
N SER A 92 24.63 14.31 -0.36
CA SER A 92 24.86 15.58 -1.05
C SER A 92 23.51 16.27 -1.28
N ASP A 93 23.51 17.42 -1.94
CA ASP A 93 22.28 18.16 -2.30
C ASP A 93 21.32 17.35 -3.20
N SER A 94 21.81 16.32 -3.86
CA SER A 94 21.03 15.51 -4.80
C SER A 94 21.14 14.00 -4.58
N GLU A 95 21.83 13.55 -3.52
CA GLU A 95 21.95 12.14 -3.20
C GLU A 95 21.48 11.83 -1.79
N MET A 96 20.64 10.81 -1.66
CA MET A 96 20.05 10.36 -0.40
C MET A 96 20.42 8.90 -0.15
N GLU A 97 20.98 8.63 1.03
CA GLU A 97 21.11 7.26 1.52
C GLU A 97 19.73 6.75 1.95
N PHE A 98 19.45 5.52 1.59
CA PHE A 98 18.21 4.86 1.99
C PHE A 98 18.46 3.51 2.68
N GLN A 99 17.53 3.11 3.53
CA GLN A 99 17.40 1.78 4.10
C GLN A 99 16.24 1.06 3.43
N TRP A 100 16.47 -0.15 2.91
CA TRP A 100 15.41 -0.99 2.33
C TRP A 100 14.68 -1.80 3.40
N HIS A 101 13.40 -2.07 3.16
CA HIS A 101 12.53 -2.88 3.99
C HIS A 101 11.75 -3.87 3.13
N GLY A 102 11.73 -5.15 3.56
CA GLY A 102 11.04 -6.23 2.85
C GLY A 102 11.89 -6.89 1.76
N GLY A 103 11.29 -7.79 1.01
CA GLY A 103 11.93 -8.45 -0.12
C GLY A 103 12.28 -7.48 -1.25
N SER A 104 13.24 -7.83 -2.10
CA SER A 104 13.63 -6.98 -3.23
C SER A 104 14.01 -7.80 -4.46
N PRO A 105 13.96 -7.19 -5.66
CA PRO A 105 14.73 -7.71 -6.78
C PRO A 105 16.19 -7.86 -6.42
N THR A 106 16.91 -8.75 -7.11
CA THR A 106 18.34 -9.00 -6.89
C THR A 106 19.21 -8.66 -8.08
N GLN A 107 18.59 -8.22 -9.18
CA GLN A 107 19.25 -7.91 -10.45
C GLN A 107 18.80 -6.54 -10.97
N HIS A 108 19.66 -5.89 -11.77
CA HIS A 108 19.38 -4.61 -12.42
C HIS A 108 19.00 -3.48 -11.45
N LEU A 109 19.65 -3.44 -10.29
CA LEU A 109 19.30 -2.52 -9.21
C LEU A 109 19.90 -1.13 -9.40
N GLU A 110 21.15 -1.05 -9.87
CA GLU A 110 21.83 0.24 -10.14
C GLU A 110 21.24 0.88 -11.40
N GLY A 111 21.01 2.18 -11.34
CA GLY A 111 20.36 2.93 -12.41
C GLY A 111 18.85 2.69 -12.52
N ALA A 112 18.27 1.83 -11.69
CA ALA A 112 16.84 1.61 -11.68
C ALA A 112 16.07 2.85 -11.24
N ARG A 113 14.98 3.16 -11.94
CA ARG A 113 14.09 4.27 -11.54
C ARG A 113 13.37 3.93 -10.24
N VAL A 114 13.17 4.95 -9.42
CA VAL A 114 12.41 4.86 -8.18
C VAL A 114 11.36 5.97 -8.12
N TRP A 115 10.19 5.66 -7.58
CA TRP A 115 9.20 6.65 -7.18
C TRP A 115 9.52 7.14 -5.76
N ILE A 116 9.20 8.40 -5.47
CA ILE A 116 9.39 9.03 -4.17
C ILE A 116 8.07 9.58 -3.67
N ALA A 117 7.87 9.50 -2.37
CA ALA A 117 6.75 10.11 -1.67
C ALA A 117 7.17 10.57 -0.27
N SER A 118 6.39 11.46 0.30
CA SER A 118 6.43 11.79 1.73
C SER A 118 5.13 11.33 2.40
N SER A 119 5.03 11.48 3.71
CA SER A 119 3.78 11.18 4.42
C SER A 119 2.62 12.12 4.05
N THR A 120 2.89 13.20 3.34
CA THR A 120 1.93 14.25 2.98
C THR A 120 1.67 14.38 1.49
N GLU A 121 2.63 14.02 0.64
CA GLU A 121 2.51 14.17 -0.82
C GLU A 121 3.22 13.04 -1.57
N ILE A 122 2.83 12.89 -2.84
CA ILE A 122 3.50 12.04 -3.84
C ILE A 122 4.16 12.98 -4.84
N PHE A 123 5.44 12.78 -5.12
CA PHE A 123 6.12 13.56 -6.14
C PHE A 123 5.63 13.18 -7.53
N ASP A 124 5.48 14.19 -8.40
CA ASP A 124 5.18 13.93 -9.79
C ASP A 124 6.34 13.20 -10.47
N ARG A 125 6.06 12.03 -11.00
CA ARG A 125 7.02 11.16 -11.70
C ARG A 125 7.62 11.80 -12.94
N ASN A 126 6.98 12.81 -13.50
CA ASN A 126 7.45 13.52 -14.69
C ASN A 126 8.37 14.68 -14.36
N THR A 127 8.31 15.22 -13.15
CA THR A 127 9.11 16.37 -12.71
C THR A 127 10.23 16.01 -11.74
N VAL A 128 10.03 14.99 -10.92
CA VAL A 128 11.05 14.51 -9.99
C VAL A 128 11.50 13.11 -10.41
N HIS A 129 12.69 13.05 -11.02
CA HIS A 129 13.32 11.80 -11.39
C HIS A 129 14.36 11.43 -10.33
N ALA A 130 14.31 10.18 -9.90
CA ALA A 130 15.33 9.59 -9.04
C ALA A 130 15.67 8.19 -9.53
N THR A 131 16.94 7.83 -9.36
CA THR A 131 17.47 6.52 -9.72
C THR A 131 18.35 5.98 -8.62
N THR A 132 18.42 4.68 -8.49
CA THR A 132 19.42 4.05 -7.61
C THR A 132 20.81 4.29 -8.18
N HIS A 133 21.74 4.77 -7.33
CA HIS A 133 23.14 5.00 -7.72
C HIS A 133 24.04 3.84 -7.29
N SER A 134 23.83 3.33 -6.09
CA SER A 134 24.50 2.14 -5.57
C SER A 134 23.56 1.37 -4.66
N VAL A 135 23.71 0.05 -4.61
CA VAL A 135 22.88 -0.83 -3.81
C VAL A 135 23.77 -1.87 -3.12
N GLU A 136 23.59 -2.01 -1.82
CA GLU A 136 24.25 -3.02 -0.99
C GLU A 136 23.23 -4.09 -0.59
N MET A 137 23.56 -5.36 -0.87
CA MET A 137 22.69 -6.49 -0.53
C MET A 137 22.94 -6.95 0.92
N ILE A 138 21.93 -7.55 1.55
CA ILE A 138 22.15 -8.32 2.79
C ILE A 138 23.10 -9.49 2.51
N PRO A 139 23.79 -10.04 3.55
CA PRO A 139 24.76 -11.12 3.35
C PRO A 139 24.24 -12.37 2.62
N SER A 140 22.96 -12.67 2.72
CA SER A 140 22.34 -13.78 1.98
C SER A 140 22.17 -13.50 0.48
N GLY A 141 22.31 -12.26 0.01
CA GLY A 141 22.08 -11.88 -1.38
C GLY A 141 20.63 -11.88 -1.85
N MET A 142 19.67 -12.10 -0.95
CA MET A 142 18.26 -12.24 -1.31
C MET A 142 17.44 -10.96 -1.18
N ALA A 143 18.01 -9.89 -0.63
CA ALA A 143 17.34 -8.60 -0.52
C ALA A 143 18.36 -7.46 -0.43
N ILE A 144 17.92 -6.24 -0.75
CA ILE A 144 18.67 -5.01 -0.53
C ILE A 144 18.77 -4.74 0.96
N SER A 145 19.93 -4.29 1.43
CA SER A 145 20.13 -3.73 2.77
C SER A 145 19.91 -2.22 2.74
N LYS A 146 20.73 -1.51 1.97
CA LYS A 146 20.74 -0.05 1.84
C LYS A 146 21.28 0.36 0.47
N GLY A 147 21.23 1.64 0.17
CA GLY A 147 21.80 2.17 -1.05
C GLY A 147 21.73 3.69 -1.11
N LEU A 148 22.09 4.22 -2.28
CA LEU A 148 21.99 5.64 -2.61
C LEU A 148 20.96 5.84 -3.71
N VAL A 149 20.11 6.84 -3.55
CA VAL A 149 19.21 7.36 -4.58
C VAL A 149 19.74 8.72 -5.03
N ARG A 150 19.87 8.90 -6.34
CA ARG A 150 20.26 10.17 -6.96
C ARG A 150 19.04 10.83 -7.60
N PHE A 151 18.81 12.08 -7.22
CA PHE A 151 17.81 12.97 -7.82
C PHE A 151 18.44 13.78 -8.95
N ASN A 152 17.63 14.15 -9.95
CA ASN A 152 18.06 15.05 -11.03
C ASN A 152 18.02 16.54 -10.64
N THR A 153 17.63 16.86 -9.40
CA THR A 153 17.50 18.22 -8.88
C THR A 153 17.80 18.26 -7.38
N SER A 154 18.28 19.41 -6.90
CA SER A 154 18.48 19.69 -5.46
C SER A 154 17.22 20.25 -4.77
N GLU A 155 16.11 20.43 -5.49
CA GLU A 155 14.89 21.00 -4.89
C GLU A 155 14.29 20.08 -3.83
N VAL A 156 14.47 18.77 -4.00
CA VAL A 156 13.95 17.79 -3.04
C VAL A 156 14.64 17.89 -1.69
N SER A 157 15.97 17.99 -1.66
CA SER A 157 16.74 18.16 -0.41
C SER A 157 16.47 19.49 0.28
N LYS A 158 16.28 20.57 -0.49
CA LYS A 158 15.88 21.88 0.06
C LYS A 158 14.50 21.83 0.71
N LYS A 159 13.54 21.17 0.05
CA LYS A 159 12.18 21.02 0.56
C LYS A 159 12.08 20.07 1.75
N TYR A 160 12.86 18.99 1.73
CA TYR A 160 12.91 17.96 2.77
C TYR A 160 14.34 17.84 3.36
N PRO A 161 14.77 18.81 4.17
CA PRO A 161 16.11 18.76 4.77
C PRO A 161 16.30 17.54 5.67
N ASN A 162 15.23 17.00 6.23
CA ASN A 162 15.23 15.72 6.93
C ASN A 162 14.69 14.60 6.01
N PRO A 163 15.55 13.77 5.42
CA PRO A 163 15.13 12.76 4.45
C PRO A 163 14.34 11.59 5.06
N VAL A 164 14.29 11.46 6.39
CA VAL A 164 13.48 10.44 7.08
C VAL A 164 11.98 10.57 6.77
N GLU A 165 11.54 11.74 6.29
CA GLU A 165 10.18 11.97 5.81
C GLU A 165 9.91 11.32 4.46
N LEU A 166 10.96 10.99 3.71
CA LEU A 166 10.88 10.43 2.36
C LEU A 166 10.92 8.91 2.40
N TYR A 167 10.18 8.32 1.50
CA TYR A 167 10.19 6.89 1.25
C TYR A 167 9.90 6.62 -0.23
N GLY A 168 10.17 5.42 -0.67
CA GLY A 168 10.01 5.08 -2.08
C GLY A 168 10.12 3.61 -2.37
N GLY A 169 10.09 3.30 -3.64
CA GLY A 169 10.26 1.96 -4.16
C GLY A 169 10.58 2.00 -5.65
N PHE A 170 10.77 0.85 -6.27
CA PHE A 170 11.04 0.78 -7.70
C PHE A 170 9.88 1.34 -8.51
N ASP A 171 10.22 2.15 -9.52
CA ASP A 171 9.28 2.77 -10.45
C ASP A 171 9.22 1.94 -11.74
N PHE A 172 8.32 0.97 -11.74
CA PHE A 172 8.04 0.16 -12.92
C PHE A 172 7.32 0.99 -14.00
N ARG A 173 6.93 0.34 -15.09
CA ARG A 173 6.25 0.96 -16.23
C ARG A 173 5.06 1.82 -15.82
N GLU A 174 4.16 1.25 -15.01
CA GLU A 174 2.98 1.90 -14.43
C GLU A 174 2.71 1.31 -13.04
N PHE A 175 1.92 2.01 -12.20
CA PHE A 175 1.48 1.43 -10.92
C PHE A 175 0.56 0.24 -11.13
N ILE A 176 -0.23 0.27 -12.18
CA ILE A 176 -1.10 -0.81 -12.63
C ILE A 176 -1.31 -0.69 -14.14
N TRP A 177 -1.21 -1.80 -14.86
CA TRP A 177 -1.57 -1.87 -16.28
C TRP A 177 -2.19 -3.22 -16.62
N GLN A 178 -2.85 -3.31 -17.76
CA GLN A 178 -3.49 -4.53 -18.24
C GLN A 178 -2.97 -4.88 -19.64
N GLU A 179 -2.70 -6.16 -19.86
CA GLU A 179 -2.37 -6.72 -21.16
C GLU A 179 -3.23 -7.99 -21.37
N GLY A 180 -4.22 -7.94 -22.26
CA GLY A 180 -5.22 -8.99 -22.42
C GLY A 180 -6.03 -9.20 -21.16
N GLU A 181 -6.05 -10.40 -20.63
CA GLU A 181 -6.73 -10.77 -19.39
C GLU A 181 -5.86 -10.61 -18.13
N LEU A 182 -4.58 -10.27 -18.29
CA LEU A 182 -3.63 -10.14 -17.19
C LEU A 182 -3.59 -8.71 -16.68
N VAL A 183 -3.61 -8.57 -15.36
CA VAL A 183 -3.40 -7.30 -14.65
C VAL A 183 -2.04 -7.35 -13.97
N TYR A 184 -1.22 -6.36 -14.24
CA TYR A 184 0.09 -6.17 -13.64
C TYR A 184 0.05 -4.99 -12.68
N SER A 185 0.77 -5.10 -11.57
CA SER A 185 0.85 -4.04 -10.58
C SER A 185 2.21 -4.04 -9.89
N LYS A 186 2.63 -2.85 -9.42
CA LYS A 186 3.83 -2.71 -8.58
C LYS A 186 3.71 -3.41 -7.22
N ALA A 187 2.48 -3.62 -6.74
CA ALA A 187 2.17 -4.00 -5.35
C ALA A 187 0.97 -4.96 -5.31
N ALA A 188 1.02 -6.05 -6.05
CA ALA A 188 -0.06 -7.04 -6.04
C ALA A 188 -0.20 -7.71 -4.66
N ASP A 189 0.90 -8.05 -4.03
CA ASP A 189 1.00 -8.58 -2.67
C ASP A 189 1.23 -7.40 -1.68
N ASP A 190 0.23 -7.02 -0.83
CA ASP A 190 -1.10 -7.61 -0.72
C ASP A 190 -2.20 -6.55 -0.97
N LEU A 191 -1.93 -5.53 -1.79
CA LEU A 191 -2.96 -4.53 -2.13
C LEU A 191 -4.13 -5.12 -2.95
N ILE A 192 -3.94 -6.27 -3.60
CA ILE A 192 -5.02 -7.03 -4.22
C ILE A 192 -5.96 -7.60 -3.14
N GLY A 193 -5.42 -8.13 -2.04
CA GLY A 193 -6.21 -8.56 -0.89
C GLY A 193 -6.98 -7.39 -0.27
N THR A 194 -6.33 -6.24 -0.10
CA THR A 194 -6.97 -4.99 0.34
C THR A 194 -8.14 -4.60 -0.59
N TYR A 195 -7.92 -4.62 -1.91
CA TYR A 195 -8.98 -4.39 -2.90
C TYR A 195 -10.12 -5.40 -2.77
N ALA A 196 -9.82 -6.69 -2.64
CA ALA A 196 -10.83 -7.74 -2.54
C ALA A 196 -11.73 -7.56 -1.30
N ILE A 197 -11.13 -7.25 -0.14
CA ILE A 197 -11.86 -6.96 1.10
C ILE A 197 -12.76 -5.73 0.93
N CYS A 198 -12.24 -4.64 0.37
CA CYS A 198 -13.02 -3.42 0.13
C CYS A 198 -14.16 -3.68 -0.85
N SER A 199 -13.91 -4.33 -1.97
CA SER A 199 -14.92 -4.66 -3.00
C SER A 199 -16.03 -5.52 -2.42
N MET A 200 -15.68 -6.57 -1.69
CA MET A 200 -16.64 -7.46 -1.04
C MET A 200 -17.48 -6.71 0.00
N ALA A 201 -16.87 -5.86 0.83
CA ALA A 201 -17.56 -5.07 1.83
C ALA A 201 -18.54 -4.08 1.19
N MET A 202 -18.12 -3.35 0.14
CA MET A 202 -18.99 -2.42 -0.59
C MET A 202 -20.20 -3.12 -1.21
N GLU A 203 -20.00 -4.26 -1.86
CA GLU A 203 -21.08 -5.08 -2.42
C GLU A 203 -22.05 -5.58 -1.36
N PHE A 204 -21.52 -6.04 -0.22
CA PHE A 204 -22.29 -6.55 0.90
C PHE A 204 -23.20 -5.47 1.49
N PHE A 205 -22.64 -4.32 1.85
CA PHE A 205 -23.40 -3.25 2.50
C PHE A 205 -24.36 -2.55 1.53
N LYS A 206 -24.04 -2.47 0.24
CA LYS A 206 -24.95 -1.97 -0.80
C LYS A 206 -26.23 -2.79 -0.92
N LYS A 207 -26.12 -4.11 -0.84
CA LYS A 207 -27.25 -5.03 -1.06
C LYS A 207 -28.16 -5.18 0.16
N LYS A 208 -27.79 -4.62 1.32
CA LYS A 208 -28.52 -4.77 2.61
C LYS A 208 -28.93 -6.23 2.89
N LYS A 209 -28.16 -7.20 2.39
CA LYS A 209 -28.47 -8.62 2.59
C LYS A 209 -28.23 -9.02 4.03
N LYS A 210 -29.09 -9.86 4.57
CA LYS A 210 -28.81 -10.66 5.77
C LYS A 210 -27.78 -11.73 5.39
N SER A 211 -26.53 -11.37 5.34
CA SER A 211 -25.43 -12.31 5.08
C SER A 211 -24.71 -12.63 6.38
N PRO A 212 -23.97 -13.73 6.46
CA PRO A 212 -23.24 -14.11 7.66
C PRO A 212 -22.26 -12.99 8.09
N PRO A 213 -21.97 -12.91 9.38
CA PRO A 213 -21.04 -11.94 9.94
C PRO A 213 -19.70 -11.95 9.19
N PHE A 214 -19.24 -10.77 8.84
CA PHE A 214 -18.02 -10.58 8.05
C PHE A 214 -17.20 -9.45 8.64
N ILE A 215 -15.91 -9.69 8.78
CA ILE A 215 -14.91 -8.71 9.19
C ILE A 215 -13.76 -8.70 8.20
N GLY A 216 -13.37 -7.53 7.73
CA GLY A 216 -12.11 -7.28 7.04
C GLY A 216 -11.10 -6.68 8.02
N LEU A 217 -9.88 -7.17 8.03
CA LEU A 217 -8.77 -6.63 8.77
C LEU A 217 -7.68 -6.19 7.78
N LEU A 218 -7.52 -4.88 7.62
CA LEU A 218 -6.47 -4.31 6.78
C LEU A 218 -5.34 -3.84 7.70
N THR A 219 -4.21 -4.52 7.63
CA THR A 219 -3.08 -4.33 8.54
C THR A 219 -2.03 -3.38 7.97
N ARG A 220 -1.32 -2.77 8.90
CA ARG A 220 -0.14 -1.95 8.63
C ARG A 220 1.09 -2.83 8.70
#